data_7f0a35b37d525a3b1451fb7eb0f91f46
#
_entry.id   7f0a35b37d525a3b1451fb7eb0f91f46
#
_cell.length_a   1.000
_cell.length_b   1.000
_cell.length_c   1.000
_cell.angle_alpha   90.00
_cell.angle_beta   90.00
_cell.angle_gamma   90.00
#
_symmetry.space_group_name_H-M   'P 1'
#
loop_
_entity.id
_entity.type
_entity.pdbx_description
1 polymer ?
#
loop_
_entity_poly.entity_id
_entity_poly.type
_entity_poly.pdbx_seq_one_letter_code
_entity_poly.pdbx_strand_id
1 'polypeptide(L)'
;MRVIAGKYKKRQLKVPKSQLTRPTTDKNKENLFNMIGPYFQGGTVLDLFGGSGGLGIEAISRGCDTLYSVDHQYEAFKTIKENFSLLKLENCFPLKMDYKKALKYLYEKGIKFDYVFFRSTLWKRSC
;
A
#
# COMPACT_ATOMS: atom_id res chain seq x y z
N MET A 1 1.78 -10.90 -8.65
CA MET A 1 0.72 -10.22 -7.87
C MET A 1 -0.08 -9.31 -8.79
N ARG A 2 -1.36 -9.17 -8.53
CA ARG A 2 -2.21 -8.32 -9.37
C ARG A 2 -3.19 -7.53 -8.51
N VAL A 3 -3.74 -6.46 -9.10
CA VAL A 3 -4.83 -5.71 -8.47
C VAL A 3 -6.13 -6.49 -8.67
N ILE A 4 -6.90 -6.63 -7.59
CA ILE A 4 -8.12 -7.48 -7.60
C ILE A 4 -9.33 -6.72 -8.09
N ALA A 5 -9.51 -5.48 -7.63
CA ALA A 5 -10.72 -4.72 -7.92
C ALA A 5 -10.42 -3.23 -8.08
N GLY A 6 -11.40 -2.49 -8.55
CA GLY A 6 -11.32 -1.04 -8.65
C GLY A 6 -10.79 -0.55 -9.99
N LYS A 7 -10.26 0.67 -9.98
CA LYS A 7 -9.81 1.37 -11.19
C LYS A 7 -8.72 0.61 -11.95
N TYR A 8 -7.84 -0.08 -11.24
CA TYR A 8 -6.70 -0.78 -11.83
C TYR A 8 -6.86 -2.29 -11.82
N LYS A 9 -8.09 -2.78 -11.76
CA LYS A 9 -8.39 -4.21 -11.73
C LYS A 9 -7.64 -4.97 -12.82
N LYS A 10 -7.09 -6.14 -12.44
CA LYS A 10 -6.35 -7.06 -13.32
C LYS A 10 -4.95 -6.58 -13.74
N ARG A 11 -4.52 -5.39 -13.32
CA ARG A 11 -3.17 -4.94 -13.62
C ARG A 11 -2.15 -5.74 -12.82
N GLN A 12 -1.08 -6.14 -13.51
CA GLN A 12 0.00 -6.92 -12.87
C GLN A 12 0.95 -5.99 -12.12
N LEU A 13 1.43 -6.46 -10.97
CA LEU A 13 2.39 -5.74 -10.15
C LEU A 13 3.67 -6.57 -10.03
N LYS A 14 4.80 -5.89 -10.01
CA LYS A 14 6.08 -6.52 -9.74
C LYS A 14 6.20 -6.86 -8.26
N VAL A 15 6.95 -7.92 -7.95
CA VAL A 15 7.19 -8.36 -6.57
C VAL A 15 8.71 -8.42 -6.37
N PRO A 16 9.25 -7.91 -5.24
CA PRO A 16 10.68 -8.02 -4.97
C PRO A 16 11.12 -9.49 -4.95
N LYS A 17 12.33 -9.77 -5.39
CA LYS A 17 12.86 -11.14 -5.42
C LYS A 17 12.79 -11.81 -4.04
N SER A 18 13.07 -11.07 -2.99
CA SER A 18 13.02 -11.57 -1.62
C SER A 18 11.62 -11.99 -1.16
N GLN A 19 10.58 -11.60 -1.89
CA GLN A 19 9.19 -11.90 -1.54
C GLN A 19 8.49 -12.83 -2.53
N LEU A 20 9.23 -13.39 -3.48
CA LEU A 20 8.64 -14.30 -4.47
C LEU A 20 8.01 -15.54 -3.85
N THR A 21 8.50 -15.98 -2.69
CA THR A 21 8.00 -17.16 -2.00
C THR A 21 6.88 -16.87 -1.00
N ARG A 22 6.60 -15.59 -0.73
CA ARG A 22 5.61 -15.19 0.27
C ARG A 22 4.75 -13.99 -0.18
N PRO A 23 4.19 -14.01 -1.38
CA PRO A 23 3.29 -12.93 -1.76
C PRO A 23 1.99 -13.05 -0.98
N THR A 24 1.37 -11.91 -0.69
CA THR A 24 -0.01 -11.91 -0.20
C THR A 24 -0.88 -12.49 -1.31
N THR A 25 -1.62 -13.55 -1.02
CA THR A 25 -2.46 -14.18 -2.04
C THR A 25 -3.60 -13.27 -2.44
N ASP A 26 -4.11 -13.46 -3.66
CA ASP A 26 -5.28 -12.73 -4.14
C ASP A 26 -6.46 -12.90 -3.19
N LYS A 27 -6.68 -14.12 -2.71
CA LYS A 27 -7.78 -14.41 -1.81
C LYS A 27 -7.65 -13.70 -0.47
N ASN A 28 -6.46 -13.70 0.11
CA ASN A 28 -6.22 -13.02 1.39
C ASN A 28 -6.41 -11.51 1.24
N LYS A 29 -5.92 -10.95 0.16
CA LYS A 29 -6.08 -9.52 -0.14
C LYS A 29 -7.56 -9.17 -0.34
N GLU A 30 -8.28 -9.98 -1.09
CA GLU A 30 -9.70 -9.80 -1.32
C GLU A 30 -10.49 -9.87 -0.01
N ASN A 31 -10.20 -10.87 0.82
CA ASN A 31 -10.86 -11.02 2.12
C ASN A 31 -10.64 -9.81 3.01
N LEU A 32 -9.41 -9.32 3.06
CA LEU A 32 -9.07 -8.14 3.86
C LEU A 32 -9.89 -6.92 3.42
N PHE A 33 -9.91 -6.65 2.12
CA PHE A 33 -10.61 -5.48 1.60
C PHE A 33 -12.13 -5.63 1.67
N ASN A 34 -12.66 -6.84 1.58
CA ASN A 34 -14.09 -7.07 1.81
C ASN A 34 -14.49 -6.74 3.24
N MET A 35 -13.60 -6.95 4.20
CA MET A 35 -13.87 -6.62 5.60
C MET A 35 -13.89 -5.11 5.86
N ILE A 36 -13.05 -4.35 5.17
CA ILE A 36 -12.86 -2.93 5.47
C ILE A 36 -13.51 -1.99 4.45
N GLY A 37 -13.94 -2.50 3.32
CA GLY A 37 -14.56 -1.72 2.26
C GLY A 37 -15.82 -2.37 1.72
N PRO A 38 -15.80 -2.99 0.55
CA PRO A 38 -14.64 -3.23 -0.34
C PRO A 38 -14.16 -2.02 -1.14
N TYR A 39 -14.92 -0.94 -1.16
CA TYR A 39 -14.58 0.28 -1.88
C TYR A 39 -14.58 1.47 -0.94
N PHE A 40 -13.85 2.53 -1.31
CA PHE A 40 -13.64 3.70 -0.47
C PHE A 40 -14.02 4.97 -1.22
N GLN A 41 -14.40 6.00 -0.47
CA GLN A 41 -14.68 7.33 -1.00
C GLN A 41 -13.58 8.28 -0.52
N GLY A 42 -12.37 8.08 -1.04
CA GLY A 42 -11.21 8.85 -0.64
C GLY A 42 -10.50 8.27 0.57
N GLY A 43 -9.61 9.04 1.13
CA GLY A 43 -8.85 8.70 2.32
C GLY A 43 -7.37 8.54 2.06
N THR A 44 -6.59 8.63 3.14
CA THR A 44 -5.14 8.53 3.12
C THR A 44 -4.70 7.23 3.75
N VAL A 45 -3.83 6.51 3.05
CA VAL A 45 -3.36 5.18 3.42
C VAL A 45 -1.87 5.22 3.75
N LEU A 46 -1.49 4.57 4.83
CA LEU A 46 -0.09 4.31 5.15
C LEU A 46 0.14 2.80 5.08
N ASP A 47 1.07 2.40 4.24
CA ASP A 47 1.47 1.00 4.09
C ASP A 47 2.89 0.86 4.62
N LEU A 48 3.00 0.37 5.85
CA LEU A 48 4.29 0.09 6.47
C LEU A 48 4.74 -1.31 6.05
N PHE A 49 6.02 -1.48 5.74
CA PHE A 49 6.55 -2.73 5.20
C PHE A 49 5.89 -3.07 3.88
N GLY A 50 5.86 -2.08 2.96
CA GLY A 50 5.11 -2.15 1.72
C GLY A 50 5.46 -3.31 0.79
N GLY A 51 6.73 -3.74 0.77
CA GLY A 51 7.17 -4.81 -0.10
C GLY A 51 7.00 -4.45 -1.57
N SER A 52 5.98 -5.03 -2.21
CA SER A 52 5.62 -4.69 -3.60
C SER A 52 4.74 -3.45 -3.69
N GLY A 53 4.23 -2.97 -2.55
CA GLY A 53 3.21 -1.94 -2.53
C GLY A 53 1.80 -2.46 -2.78
N GLY A 54 1.63 -3.78 -2.82
CA GLY A 54 0.37 -4.39 -3.24
C GLY A 54 -0.85 -4.01 -2.44
N LEU A 55 -0.74 -3.96 -1.10
CA LEU A 55 -1.88 -3.59 -0.26
C LEU A 55 -2.26 -2.13 -0.44
N GLY A 56 -1.28 -1.24 -0.44
CA GLY A 56 -1.55 0.19 -0.64
C GLY A 56 -2.11 0.49 -2.01
N ILE A 57 -1.55 -0.13 -3.04
CA ILE A 57 -2.04 0.04 -4.42
C ILE A 57 -3.47 -0.47 -4.56
N GLU A 58 -3.78 -1.60 -3.90
CA GLU A 58 -5.15 -2.10 -3.90
C GLU A 58 -6.12 -1.08 -3.30
N ALA A 59 -5.74 -0.44 -2.19
CA ALA A 59 -6.57 0.59 -1.55
C ALA A 59 -6.79 1.78 -2.49
N ILE A 60 -5.76 2.23 -3.19
CA ILE A 60 -5.87 3.31 -4.18
C ILE A 60 -6.80 2.89 -5.32
N SER A 61 -6.64 1.66 -5.82
CA SER A 61 -7.50 1.14 -6.88
C SER A 61 -8.98 1.13 -6.48
N ARG A 62 -9.24 0.88 -5.21
CA ARG A 62 -10.61 0.79 -4.68
C ARG A 62 -11.18 2.11 -4.19
N GLY A 63 -10.46 3.22 -4.34
CA GLY A 63 -11.03 4.54 -4.11
C GLY A 63 -10.32 5.45 -3.13
N CYS A 64 -9.27 5.02 -2.45
CA CYS A 64 -8.49 5.91 -1.60
C CYS A 64 -7.72 6.93 -2.45
N ASP A 65 -7.44 8.09 -1.87
CA ASP A 65 -6.85 9.23 -2.59
C ASP A 65 -5.33 9.26 -2.54
N THR A 66 -4.76 8.98 -1.38
CA THR A 66 -3.34 9.23 -1.11
C THR A 66 -2.72 8.02 -0.44
N LEU A 67 -1.51 7.67 -0.85
CA LEU A 67 -0.79 6.53 -0.32
C LEU A 67 0.64 6.91 0.03
N TYR A 68 1.07 6.56 1.24
CA TYR A 68 2.46 6.57 1.64
C TYR A 68 2.88 5.12 1.86
N SER A 69 3.79 4.63 1.03
CA SER A 69 4.25 3.25 1.08
C SER A 69 5.70 3.23 1.54
N VAL A 70 5.96 2.57 2.67
CA VAL A 70 7.23 2.62 3.37
C VAL A 70 7.88 1.25 3.38
N ASP A 71 9.16 1.21 3.05
CA ASP A 71 9.98 0.03 3.28
C ASP A 71 11.43 0.47 3.47
N HIS A 72 12.16 -0.19 4.37
CA HIS A 72 13.55 0.16 4.63
C HIS A 72 14.51 -0.52 3.64
N GLN A 73 14.08 -1.59 2.97
CA GLN A 73 14.91 -2.32 2.03
C GLN A 73 14.88 -1.65 0.67
N TYR A 74 16.05 -1.46 0.09
CA TYR A 74 16.18 -0.80 -1.21
C TYR A 74 15.39 -1.55 -2.31
N GLU A 75 15.49 -2.88 -2.32
CA GLU A 75 14.83 -3.69 -3.34
C GLU A 75 13.31 -3.52 -3.29
N ALA A 76 12.73 -3.53 -2.08
CA ALA A 76 11.31 -3.30 -1.91
C ALA A 76 10.91 -1.90 -2.32
N PHE A 77 11.68 -0.90 -1.88
CA PHE A 77 11.44 0.50 -2.25
C PHE A 77 11.46 0.69 -3.77
N LYS A 78 12.44 0.10 -4.43
CA LYS A 78 12.56 0.15 -5.90
C LYS A 78 11.33 -0.44 -6.57
N THR A 79 10.88 -1.60 -6.10
CA THR A 79 9.70 -2.27 -6.63
C THR A 79 8.45 -1.43 -6.45
N ILE A 80 8.28 -0.80 -5.29
CA ILE A 80 7.16 0.10 -5.03
C ILE A 80 7.16 1.24 -6.04
N LYS A 81 8.32 1.88 -6.26
CA LYS A 81 8.44 2.97 -7.23
C LYS A 81 8.10 2.50 -8.64
N GLU A 82 8.59 1.34 -9.02
CA GLU A 82 8.32 0.79 -10.35
C GLU A 82 6.83 0.53 -10.55
N ASN A 83 6.15 -0.01 -9.53
CA ASN A 83 4.72 -0.25 -9.61
C ASN A 83 3.93 1.06 -9.68
N PHE A 84 4.33 2.08 -8.95
CA PHE A 84 3.67 3.38 -9.03
C PHE A 84 3.82 3.99 -10.43
N SER A 85 5.00 3.88 -11.03
CA SER A 85 5.23 4.34 -12.40
C SER A 85 4.45 3.53 -13.41
N LEU A 86 4.44 2.22 -13.25
CA LEU A 86 3.74 1.31 -14.18
C LEU A 86 2.26 1.63 -14.28
N LEU A 87 1.62 1.95 -13.17
CA LEU A 87 0.21 2.30 -13.12
C LEU A 87 -0.04 3.80 -13.25
N LYS A 88 1.01 4.61 -13.36
CA LYS A 88 0.92 6.08 -13.47
C LYS A 88 0.10 6.67 -12.32
N LEU A 89 0.39 6.20 -11.10
CA LEU A 89 -0.35 6.64 -9.93
C LEU A 89 0.06 8.05 -9.51
N GLU A 90 -0.93 8.84 -9.14
CA GLU A 90 -0.75 10.17 -8.57
C GLU A 90 -1.00 10.11 -7.07
N ASN A 91 -0.40 11.03 -6.32
CA ASN A 91 -0.57 11.12 -4.86
C ASN A 91 -0.17 9.84 -4.13
N CYS A 92 0.81 9.12 -4.69
CA CYS A 92 1.37 7.92 -4.10
C CYS A 92 2.86 8.14 -3.91
N PHE A 93 3.33 8.03 -2.66
CA PHE A 93 4.68 8.43 -2.28
C PHE A 93 5.44 7.23 -1.70
N PRO A 94 6.49 6.76 -2.39
CA PRO A 94 7.33 5.70 -1.85
C PRO A 94 8.37 6.32 -0.91
N LEU A 95 8.56 5.72 0.26
CA LEU A 95 9.52 6.20 1.25
C LEU A 95 10.46 5.06 1.64
N LYS A 96 11.76 5.29 1.42
CA LYS A 96 12.79 4.35 1.85
C LYS A 96 13.30 4.76 3.22
N MET A 97 12.72 4.20 4.25
CA MET A 97 13.14 4.49 5.62
C MET A 97 12.59 3.44 6.57
N ASP A 98 13.18 3.38 7.76
CA ASP A 98 12.67 2.57 8.85
C ASP A 98 11.27 3.05 9.25
N TYR A 99 10.40 2.11 9.64
CA TYR A 99 9.01 2.45 9.95
C TYR A 99 8.88 3.46 11.08
N LYS A 100 9.75 3.39 12.09
CA LYS A 100 9.72 4.34 13.21
C LYS A 100 10.07 5.75 12.74
N LYS A 101 11.08 5.86 11.89
CA LYS A 101 11.47 7.15 11.30
C LYS A 101 10.36 7.68 10.40
N ALA A 102 9.73 6.80 9.65
CA ALA A 102 8.64 7.18 8.77
C ALA A 102 7.46 7.74 9.55
N LEU A 103 7.06 7.08 10.63
CA LEU A 103 5.98 7.54 11.48
C LEU A 103 6.28 8.92 12.06
N LYS A 104 7.50 9.14 12.54
CA LYS A 104 7.91 10.44 13.06
C LYS A 104 7.89 11.51 11.97
N TYR A 105 8.46 11.20 10.81
CA TYR A 105 8.53 12.12 9.69
C TYR A 105 7.12 12.57 9.25
N LEU A 106 6.21 11.61 9.10
CA LEU A 106 4.85 11.90 8.65
C LEU A 106 4.04 12.64 9.72
N TYR A 107 4.25 12.30 10.99
CA TYR A 107 3.62 13.01 12.10
C TYR A 107 4.06 14.47 12.13
N GLU A 108 5.37 14.73 11.98
CA GLU A 108 5.91 16.08 11.98
C GLU A 108 5.38 16.91 10.80
N LYS A 109 5.02 16.26 9.70
CA LYS A 109 4.39 16.94 8.56
C LYS A 109 2.90 17.17 8.75
N GLY A 110 2.32 16.69 9.83
CA GLY A 110 0.90 16.85 10.09
C GLY A 110 0.00 15.94 9.26
N ILE A 111 0.56 14.86 8.70
CA ILE A 111 -0.21 13.94 7.86
C ILE A 111 -0.99 12.97 8.75
N LYS A 112 -2.29 12.84 8.49
CA LYS A 112 -3.17 11.92 9.20
C LYS A 112 -3.60 10.80 8.27
N PHE A 113 -3.81 9.62 8.83
CA PHE A 113 -4.15 8.44 8.05
C PHE A 113 -5.53 7.91 8.44
N ASP A 114 -6.26 7.45 7.43
CA ASP A 114 -7.54 6.78 7.63
C ASP A 114 -7.35 5.26 7.75
N TYR A 115 -6.34 4.73 7.07
CA TYR A 115 -6.01 3.30 7.10
C TYR A 115 -4.51 3.13 7.22
N VAL A 116 -4.08 2.20 8.07
CA VAL A 116 -2.67 1.86 8.21
C VAL A 116 -2.53 0.34 8.08
N PHE A 117 -1.76 -0.10 7.11
CA PHE A 117 -1.40 -1.50 6.95
C PHE A 117 -0.02 -1.72 7.56
N PHE A 118 0.05 -2.61 8.52
CA PHE A 118 1.31 -2.98 9.16
C PHE A 118 1.51 -4.48 8.92
N ARG A 119 2.27 -4.82 7.87
CA ARG A 119 2.39 -6.17 7.31
C ARG A 119 1.02 -6.66 6.87
N SER A 120 0.55 -7.80 7.40
CA SER A 120 -0.78 -8.32 7.08
C SER A 120 -1.85 -7.86 8.06
N THR A 121 -1.51 -6.92 8.96
CA THR A 121 -2.45 -6.36 9.93
C THR A 121 -2.96 -5.01 9.46
N LEU A 122 -4.17 -4.70 9.88
CA LEU A 122 -4.81 -3.44 9.54
C LEU A 122 -5.17 -2.69 10.82
N TRP A 123 -4.89 -1.39 10.83
CA TRP A 123 -5.46 -0.46 11.77
C TRP A 123 -6.35 0.52 11.00
N LYS A 124 -7.57 0.73 11.49
CA LYS A 124 -8.50 1.68 10.89
C LYS A 124 -8.88 2.73 11.93
N ARG A 125 -8.84 4.01 11.54
CA ARG A 125 -9.26 5.08 12.43
C ARG A 125 -10.74 4.91 12.75
N SER A 126 -11.06 4.85 14.05
CA SER A 126 -12.46 4.84 14.47
C SER A 126 -13.05 6.23 14.36
N CYS A 127 -14.26 6.29 13.92
CA CYS A 127 -14.99 7.54 13.77
C CYS A 127 -15.59 7.98 15.11
#